data_4099c827e7862f8cb8415e0966b91184
#
_entry.id   4099c827e7862f8cb8415e0966b91184
#
_cell.length_a   1.000
_cell.length_b   1.000
_cell.length_c   1.000
_cell.angle_alpha   90.00
_cell.angle_beta   90.00
_cell.angle_gamma   90.00
#
_symmetry.space_group_name_H-M   'P 1'
#
loop_
_entity.id
_entity.type
_entity.pdbx_description
1 polymer ?
#
loop_
_entity_poly.entity_id
_entity_poly.type
_entity_poly.pdbx_seq_one_letter_code
_entity_poly.pdbx_strand_id
1 'polypeptide(L)'
;IVKIGLIEDAGNKEIDAEGNLVTPGWVDIHTHYDGQVCWDEYLTPSCWHGVTTVVMGNCGVGFAPVKPGTEEFLVQLMEGVEDIPGVALNEGVSWDWESFPEYLDAIGKKNYAMDVGAMIGHGPIRSYVMGMDRCQGKEEASDGEIAEMAQITKEAIEAGALGFSTSRTYLHRDKFGEYVPGTEATAKEMRKIANTIADLGQGTLEIVSDWMDQD
;
A
#
# COMPACT_ATOMS: atom_id res chain seq x y z
N ILE A 1 -17.81 16.17 13.24
CA ILE A 1 -19.00 16.20 14.14
C ILE A 1 -18.74 17.28 15.16
N VAL A 2 -19.61 18.29 15.22
CA VAL A 2 -19.46 19.43 16.14
C VAL A 2 -20.28 19.24 17.42
N LYS A 3 -21.46 18.61 17.29
CA LYS A 3 -22.36 18.36 18.42
C LYS A 3 -23.23 17.14 18.13
N ILE A 4 -23.49 16.35 19.17
CA ILE A 4 -24.43 15.22 19.15
C ILE A 4 -25.43 15.43 20.29
N GLY A 5 -26.72 15.25 20.05
CA GLY A 5 -27.79 15.33 21.04
C GLY A 5 -28.97 16.16 20.53
N LEU A 6 -29.85 16.55 21.45
CA LEU A 6 -30.94 17.44 21.10
C LEU A 6 -30.40 18.85 20.78
N ILE A 7 -30.60 19.29 19.55
CA ILE A 7 -30.14 20.57 19.03
C ILE A 7 -31.37 21.40 18.68
N GLU A 8 -31.51 22.53 19.35
CA GLU A 8 -32.70 23.41 19.20
C GLU A 8 -32.53 24.41 18.05
N ASP A 9 -31.27 24.66 17.63
CA ASP A 9 -30.94 25.58 16.53
C ASP A 9 -31.11 24.91 15.18
N ALA A 10 -31.76 25.59 14.24
CA ALA A 10 -31.89 25.09 12.86
C ALA A 10 -30.55 25.08 12.12
N GLY A 11 -30.26 24.00 11.41
CA GLY A 11 -29.10 23.90 10.52
C GLY A 11 -29.32 24.61 9.19
N ASN A 12 -28.25 25.00 8.52
CA ASN A 12 -28.33 25.50 7.13
C ASN A 12 -28.92 24.48 6.17
N LYS A 13 -28.71 23.19 6.48
CA LYS A 13 -29.29 22.04 5.81
C LYS A 13 -29.62 20.99 6.85
N GLU A 14 -30.84 20.49 6.80
CA GLU A 14 -31.29 19.39 7.66
C GLU A 14 -31.57 18.16 6.80
N ILE A 15 -31.16 16.99 7.29
CA ILE A 15 -31.40 15.69 6.65
C ILE A 15 -32.09 14.83 7.68
N ASP A 16 -33.32 14.43 7.41
CA ASP A 16 -34.03 13.44 8.21
C ASP A 16 -33.45 12.05 7.91
N ALA A 17 -32.92 11.40 8.91
CA ALA A 17 -32.39 10.04 8.79
C ALA A 17 -33.49 8.95 8.86
N GLU A 18 -34.78 9.34 9.02
CA GLU A 18 -35.93 8.44 9.03
C GLU A 18 -35.76 7.26 10.01
N GLY A 19 -35.13 7.51 11.15
CA GLY A 19 -34.82 6.49 12.17
C GLY A 19 -33.60 5.61 11.86
N ASN A 20 -32.90 5.86 10.77
CA ASN A 20 -31.63 5.17 10.46
C ASN A 20 -30.49 5.70 11.33
N LEU A 21 -29.47 4.85 11.52
CA LEU A 21 -28.23 5.25 12.17
C LEU A 21 -27.41 6.18 11.25
N VAL A 22 -26.91 7.27 11.83
CA VAL A 22 -25.93 8.14 11.21
C VAL A 22 -24.57 7.84 11.81
N THR A 23 -23.66 7.31 11.01
CA THR A 23 -22.31 6.94 11.43
C THR A 23 -21.26 7.84 10.76
N PRO A 24 -20.04 7.94 11.30
CA PRO A 24 -18.90 8.40 10.51
C PRO A 24 -18.73 7.53 9.26
N GLY A 25 -18.08 8.06 8.22
CA GLY A 25 -17.70 7.28 7.05
C GLY A 25 -16.78 6.10 7.46
N TRP A 26 -16.85 5.03 6.69
CA TRP A 26 -16.02 3.85 6.94
C TRP A 26 -14.58 4.11 6.52
N VAL A 27 -13.64 3.53 7.25
CA VAL A 27 -12.22 3.47 6.88
C VAL A 27 -11.94 2.06 6.41
N ASP A 28 -11.59 1.91 5.14
CA ASP A 28 -11.13 0.65 4.57
C ASP A 28 -9.60 0.60 4.67
N ILE A 29 -9.12 -0.16 5.64
CA ILE A 29 -7.69 -0.22 5.97
C ILE A 29 -6.90 -1.17 5.08
N HIS A 30 -7.54 -1.90 4.18
CA HIS A 30 -6.89 -2.88 3.33
C HIS A 30 -7.48 -2.87 1.92
N THR A 31 -6.85 -2.11 1.04
CA THR A 31 -7.25 -1.99 -0.38
C THR A 31 -6.02 -2.09 -1.29
N HIS A 32 -6.28 -2.32 -2.58
CA HIS A 32 -5.26 -2.37 -3.63
C HIS A 32 -5.54 -1.34 -4.73
N TYR A 33 -5.84 -0.11 -4.30
CA TYR A 33 -6.05 1.03 -5.20
C TYR A 33 -4.75 1.65 -5.73
N ASP A 34 -3.60 1.04 -5.49
CA ASP A 34 -2.26 1.55 -5.82
C ASP A 34 -2.09 2.00 -7.27
N GLY A 35 -2.70 1.28 -8.21
CA GLY A 35 -2.78 1.69 -9.60
C GLY A 35 -4.00 2.54 -9.89
N GLN A 36 -5.19 2.13 -9.42
CA GLN A 36 -6.47 2.79 -9.70
C GLN A 36 -6.48 4.25 -9.24
N VAL A 37 -5.76 4.59 -8.18
CA VAL A 37 -5.56 5.98 -7.72
C VAL A 37 -5.00 6.89 -8.79
N CYS A 38 -4.35 6.34 -9.83
CA CYS A 38 -3.80 7.12 -10.94
C CYS A 38 -4.87 7.56 -11.96
N TRP A 39 -6.05 6.93 -12.02
CA TRP A 39 -7.08 7.24 -13.04
C TRP A 39 -8.51 7.36 -12.51
N ASP A 40 -8.81 6.90 -11.30
CA ASP A 40 -10.16 6.96 -10.73
C ASP A 40 -10.19 7.86 -9.49
N GLU A 41 -10.70 9.08 -9.65
CA GLU A 41 -10.82 10.05 -8.54
C GLU A 41 -11.91 9.65 -7.53
N TYR A 42 -12.83 8.75 -7.88
CA TYR A 42 -13.86 8.26 -6.99
C TYR A 42 -13.42 7.05 -6.16
N LEU A 43 -12.40 6.32 -6.60
CA LEU A 43 -11.92 5.07 -6.01
C LEU A 43 -13.08 4.08 -5.83
N THR A 44 -13.74 3.81 -6.94
CA THR A 44 -14.90 2.92 -6.99
C THR A 44 -14.47 1.45 -6.86
N PRO A 45 -15.27 0.58 -6.23
CA PRO A 45 -16.62 0.82 -5.72
C PRO A 45 -16.69 1.26 -4.25
N SER A 46 -15.59 1.39 -3.50
CA SER A 46 -15.61 1.63 -2.06
C SER A 46 -16.42 2.87 -1.67
N CYS A 47 -16.30 3.96 -2.43
CA CYS A 47 -17.07 5.19 -2.18
C CYS A 47 -18.59 4.98 -2.23
N TRP A 48 -19.08 4.04 -3.02
CA TRP A 48 -20.52 3.75 -3.14
C TRP A 48 -21.08 3.06 -1.88
N HIS A 49 -20.20 2.50 -1.04
CA HIS A 49 -20.56 1.77 0.17
C HIS A 49 -20.34 2.57 1.45
N GLY A 50 -20.14 3.89 1.33
CA GLY A 50 -19.95 4.77 2.47
C GLY A 50 -18.54 4.79 3.04
N VAL A 51 -17.56 4.26 2.32
CA VAL A 51 -16.13 4.43 2.65
C VAL A 51 -15.74 5.87 2.36
N THR A 52 -15.03 6.49 3.29
CA THR A 52 -14.53 7.87 3.19
C THR A 52 -13.02 7.96 3.29
N THR A 53 -12.36 6.87 3.66
CA THR A 53 -10.90 6.78 3.74
C THR A 53 -10.47 5.37 3.32
N VAL A 54 -9.47 5.28 2.46
CA VAL A 54 -8.86 4.00 2.04
C VAL A 54 -7.38 3.98 2.36
N VAL A 55 -6.85 2.80 2.69
CA VAL A 55 -5.41 2.55 2.82
C VAL A 55 -5.00 1.54 1.77
N MET A 56 -4.00 1.89 0.96
CA MET A 56 -3.43 1.05 -0.08
C MET A 56 -1.95 0.73 0.21
N GLY A 57 -1.29 -0.05 -0.65
CA GLY A 57 0.09 -0.52 -0.43
C GLY A 57 0.15 -1.69 0.54
N ASN A 58 -0.90 -2.51 0.59
CA ASN A 58 -1.00 -3.70 1.45
C ASN A 58 -0.29 -4.91 0.83
N CYS A 59 -0.20 -6.00 1.57
CA CYS A 59 0.33 -7.30 1.10
C CYS A 59 1.77 -7.26 0.57
N GLY A 60 2.50 -6.17 0.79
CA GLY A 60 3.86 -6.00 0.28
C GLY A 60 3.95 -5.71 -1.22
N VAL A 61 2.83 -5.45 -1.90
CA VAL A 61 2.80 -5.03 -3.30
C VAL A 61 2.57 -3.52 -3.42
N GLY A 62 2.74 -2.96 -4.63
CA GLY A 62 2.59 -1.53 -4.88
C GLY A 62 3.47 -1.07 -6.04
N PHE A 63 3.50 0.23 -6.33
CA PHE A 63 4.15 0.79 -7.51
C PHE A 63 5.30 1.76 -7.22
N ALA A 64 5.76 1.80 -5.96
CA ALA A 64 6.93 2.61 -5.56
C ALA A 64 7.68 1.98 -4.38
N PRO A 65 9.05 2.09 -4.37
CA PRO A 65 9.87 2.69 -5.41
C PRO A 65 9.96 1.82 -6.67
N VAL A 66 10.33 2.43 -7.81
CA VAL A 66 10.50 1.73 -9.09
C VAL A 66 11.66 2.33 -9.89
N LYS A 67 12.56 1.50 -10.39
CA LYS A 67 13.60 1.98 -11.32
C LYS A 67 13.02 2.15 -12.72
N PRO A 68 13.38 3.20 -13.44
CA PRO A 68 12.96 3.37 -14.82
C PRO A 68 13.29 2.15 -15.69
N GLY A 69 12.27 1.63 -16.39
CA GLY A 69 12.37 0.42 -17.20
C GLY A 69 12.12 -0.89 -16.46
N THR A 70 11.72 -0.86 -15.17
CA THR A 70 11.38 -2.06 -14.39
C THR A 70 9.92 -2.11 -13.95
N GLU A 71 9.09 -1.20 -14.44
CA GLU A 71 7.69 -1.01 -14.07
C GLU A 71 6.84 -2.25 -14.30
N GLU A 72 7.09 -2.94 -15.42
CA GLU A 72 6.37 -4.16 -15.78
C GLU A 72 6.47 -5.26 -14.72
N PHE A 73 7.58 -5.33 -13.98
CA PHE A 73 7.74 -6.28 -12.89
C PHE A 73 6.72 -6.03 -11.76
N LEU A 74 6.50 -4.77 -11.38
CA LEU A 74 5.52 -4.41 -10.35
C LEU A 74 4.08 -4.63 -10.84
N VAL A 75 3.82 -4.39 -12.12
CA VAL A 75 2.54 -4.74 -12.75
C VAL A 75 2.27 -6.25 -12.65
N GLN A 76 3.29 -7.07 -12.95
CA GLN A 76 3.17 -8.54 -12.88
C GLN A 76 2.96 -9.06 -11.47
N LEU A 77 3.56 -8.41 -10.46
CA LEU A 77 3.28 -8.73 -9.05
C LEU A 77 1.82 -8.44 -8.70
N MET A 78 1.34 -7.23 -9.03
CA MET A 78 -0.03 -6.83 -8.74
C MET A 78 -1.06 -7.69 -9.47
N GLU A 79 -0.80 -8.02 -10.73
CA GLU A 79 -1.68 -8.91 -11.53
C GLU A 79 -1.78 -10.31 -10.90
N GLY A 80 -0.67 -10.86 -10.42
CA GLY A 80 -0.65 -12.21 -9.86
C GLY A 80 -1.23 -12.28 -8.44
N VAL A 81 -1.05 -11.25 -7.62
CA VAL A 81 -1.53 -11.25 -6.23
C VAL A 81 -2.99 -10.85 -6.13
N GLU A 82 -3.44 -9.86 -6.93
CA GLU A 82 -4.73 -9.19 -6.76
C GLU A 82 -5.69 -9.38 -7.94
N ASP A 83 -5.32 -10.19 -8.93
CA ASP A 83 -6.12 -10.43 -10.14
C ASP A 83 -6.49 -9.14 -10.91
N ILE A 84 -5.71 -8.05 -10.73
CA ILE A 84 -5.93 -6.80 -11.45
C ILE A 84 -5.30 -6.91 -12.84
N PRO A 85 -6.06 -6.75 -13.94
CA PRO A 85 -5.52 -6.94 -15.28
C PRO A 85 -4.33 -6.01 -15.56
N GLY A 86 -3.16 -6.59 -15.91
CA GLY A 86 -1.94 -5.84 -16.21
C GLY A 86 -2.12 -4.82 -17.33
N VAL A 87 -3.02 -5.07 -18.30
CA VAL A 87 -3.38 -4.10 -19.35
C VAL A 87 -3.97 -2.82 -18.76
N ALA A 88 -4.84 -2.92 -17.75
CA ALA A 88 -5.43 -1.74 -17.10
C ALA A 88 -4.38 -0.95 -16.31
N LEU A 89 -3.46 -1.65 -15.64
CA LEU A 89 -2.36 -1.02 -14.91
C LEU A 89 -1.39 -0.30 -15.87
N ASN A 90 -1.01 -0.96 -16.97
CA ASN A 90 -0.10 -0.38 -17.95
C ASN A 90 -0.66 0.86 -18.67
N GLU A 91 -1.98 0.92 -18.89
CA GLU A 91 -2.66 2.08 -19.48
C GLU A 91 -2.89 3.19 -18.45
N GLY A 92 -3.21 2.81 -17.21
CA GLY A 92 -3.69 3.76 -16.20
C GLY A 92 -2.61 4.40 -15.34
N VAL A 93 -1.47 3.76 -15.14
CA VAL A 93 -0.37 4.26 -14.29
C VAL A 93 0.60 5.12 -15.10
N SER A 94 0.82 6.37 -14.67
CA SER A 94 1.63 7.33 -15.42
C SER A 94 3.15 7.18 -15.20
N TRP A 95 3.57 6.51 -14.15
CA TRP A 95 4.98 6.30 -13.77
C TRP A 95 5.80 7.59 -13.66
N ASP A 96 5.21 8.65 -13.13
CA ASP A 96 5.86 9.96 -12.97
C ASP A 96 6.73 10.05 -11.71
N TRP A 97 7.24 8.94 -11.21
CA TRP A 97 8.03 8.81 -9.98
C TRP A 97 9.07 7.69 -10.11
N GLU A 98 10.09 7.76 -9.27
CA GLU A 98 11.02 6.67 -8.99
C GLU A 98 10.97 6.26 -7.51
N SER A 99 10.98 7.24 -6.60
CA SER A 99 10.92 7.03 -5.16
C SER A 99 9.48 7.00 -4.62
N PHE A 100 9.30 6.51 -3.39
CA PHE A 100 8.00 6.51 -2.74
C PHE A 100 7.52 7.94 -2.37
N PRO A 101 8.38 8.87 -1.88
CA PRO A 101 7.97 10.27 -1.72
C PRO A 101 7.45 10.91 -3.02
N GLU A 102 8.10 10.67 -4.16
CA GLU A 102 7.64 11.18 -5.46
C GLU A 102 6.30 10.58 -5.86
N TYR A 103 6.05 9.29 -5.56
CA TYR A 103 4.74 8.68 -5.75
C TYR A 103 3.65 9.39 -4.93
N LEU A 104 3.90 9.65 -3.64
CA LEU A 104 2.98 10.41 -2.81
C LEU A 104 2.73 11.81 -3.38
N ASP A 105 3.76 12.50 -3.86
CA ASP A 105 3.64 13.79 -4.51
C ASP A 105 2.83 13.73 -5.81
N ALA A 106 2.98 12.66 -6.59
CA ALA A 106 2.26 12.47 -7.84
C ALA A 106 0.75 12.27 -7.59
N ILE A 107 0.39 11.37 -6.68
CA ILE A 107 -1.02 11.13 -6.32
C ILE A 107 -1.61 12.32 -5.56
N GLY A 108 -0.84 13.00 -4.71
CA GLY A 108 -1.26 14.16 -3.94
C GLY A 108 -1.66 15.39 -4.78
N LYS A 109 -1.36 15.40 -6.08
CA LYS A 109 -1.82 16.45 -7.03
C LYS A 109 -3.26 16.28 -7.48
N LYS A 110 -3.87 15.13 -7.20
CA LYS A 110 -5.24 14.80 -7.63
C LYS A 110 -6.26 15.12 -6.53
N ASN A 111 -7.51 15.22 -6.92
CA ASN A 111 -8.62 15.39 -5.99
C ASN A 111 -9.42 14.09 -5.94
N TYR A 112 -9.53 13.50 -4.77
CA TYR A 112 -10.28 12.26 -4.57
C TYR A 112 -11.58 12.49 -3.80
N ALA A 113 -12.56 11.64 -4.05
CA ALA A 113 -13.82 11.62 -3.30
C ALA A 113 -13.64 11.11 -1.86
N MET A 114 -12.53 10.45 -1.57
CA MET A 114 -12.17 9.88 -0.26
C MET A 114 -10.75 10.29 0.12
N ASP A 115 -10.45 10.25 1.41
CA ASP A 115 -9.07 10.35 1.88
C ASP A 115 -8.28 9.09 1.49
N VAL A 116 -7.01 9.27 1.11
CA VAL A 116 -6.13 8.19 0.67
C VAL A 116 -4.90 8.14 1.57
N GLY A 117 -4.65 7.00 2.19
CA GLY A 117 -3.40 6.68 2.85
C GLY A 117 -2.67 5.56 2.11
N ALA A 118 -1.35 5.56 2.17
CA ALA A 118 -0.54 4.54 1.53
C ALA A 118 0.52 3.95 2.46
N MET A 119 0.77 2.66 2.34
CA MET A 119 1.93 1.99 2.93
C MET A 119 2.95 1.69 1.84
N ILE A 120 4.23 1.63 2.22
CA ILE A 120 5.28 1.20 1.30
C ILE A 120 5.39 -0.32 1.31
N GLY A 121 5.34 -0.94 0.13
CA GLY A 121 5.38 -2.38 -0.05
C GLY A 121 6.80 -2.96 -0.04
N HIS A 122 6.98 -4.14 0.53
CA HIS A 122 8.26 -4.85 0.58
C HIS A 122 8.74 -5.28 -0.81
N GLY A 123 7.82 -5.72 -1.68
CA GLY A 123 8.13 -6.15 -3.04
C GLY A 123 8.79 -5.05 -3.87
N PRO A 124 8.20 -3.85 -3.99
CA PRO A 124 8.85 -2.71 -4.63
C PRO A 124 10.22 -2.38 -4.06
N ILE A 125 10.37 -2.37 -2.72
CA ILE A 125 11.67 -2.07 -2.08
C ILE A 125 12.72 -3.13 -2.45
N ARG A 126 12.39 -4.42 -2.32
CA ARG A 126 13.35 -5.49 -2.65
C ARG A 126 13.74 -5.49 -4.12
N SER A 127 12.78 -5.30 -5.03
CA SER A 127 13.08 -5.23 -6.46
C SER A 127 13.93 -4.03 -6.81
N TYR A 128 13.70 -2.90 -6.16
CA TYR A 128 14.47 -1.68 -6.33
C TYR A 128 15.93 -1.86 -5.87
N VAL A 129 16.15 -2.46 -4.71
CA VAL A 129 17.48 -2.60 -4.11
C VAL A 129 18.25 -3.77 -4.67
N MET A 130 17.65 -4.95 -4.74
CA MET A 130 18.31 -6.19 -5.14
C MET A 130 18.28 -6.45 -6.67
N GLY A 131 17.38 -5.78 -7.39
CA GLY A 131 17.09 -6.06 -8.79
C GLY A 131 16.11 -7.23 -8.96
N MET A 132 15.46 -7.27 -10.13
CA MET A 132 14.40 -8.24 -10.44
C MET A 132 14.87 -9.69 -10.40
N ASP A 133 16.12 -9.95 -10.81
CA ASP A 133 16.67 -11.32 -10.86
C ASP A 133 16.92 -11.93 -9.48
N ARG A 134 17.02 -11.11 -8.44
CA ARG A 134 17.41 -11.53 -7.07
C ARG A 134 16.34 -11.29 -6.01
N CYS A 135 15.38 -10.43 -6.27
CA CYS A 135 14.42 -9.99 -5.24
C CYS A 135 13.41 -11.07 -4.83
N GLN A 136 13.13 -12.03 -5.72
CA GLN A 136 12.23 -13.17 -5.46
C GLN A 136 13.01 -14.38 -4.95
N GLY A 137 12.30 -15.31 -4.29
CA GLY A 137 12.86 -16.56 -3.82
C GLY A 137 13.79 -16.43 -2.62
N LYS A 138 14.70 -17.40 -2.48
CA LYS A 138 15.52 -17.63 -1.28
C LYS A 138 16.80 -16.82 -1.21
N GLU A 139 17.07 -15.97 -2.18
CA GLU A 139 18.30 -15.18 -2.15
C GLU A 139 18.26 -14.15 -1.03
N GLU A 140 19.23 -14.26 -0.12
CA GLU A 140 19.32 -13.35 1.01
C GLU A 140 19.91 -11.99 0.60
N ALA A 141 19.32 -10.93 1.13
CA ALA A 141 19.87 -9.60 1.00
C ALA A 141 21.15 -9.45 1.85
N SER A 142 22.16 -8.81 1.30
CA SER A 142 23.36 -8.42 2.01
C SER A 142 23.07 -7.36 3.08
N ASP A 143 24.02 -7.16 4.01
CA ASP A 143 23.87 -6.15 5.05
C ASP A 143 23.72 -4.73 4.50
N GLY A 144 24.38 -4.44 3.37
CA GLY A 144 24.24 -3.18 2.66
C GLY A 144 22.85 -2.98 2.08
N GLU A 145 22.32 -4.01 1.40
CA GLU A 145 20.97 -4.00 0.83
C GLU A 145 19.90 -3.87 1.92
N ILE A 146 20.05 -4.59 3.04
CA ILE A 146 19.15 -4.48 4.18
C ILE A 146 19.17 -3.05 4.76
N ALA A 147 20.35 -2.43 4.85
CA ALA A 147 20.45 -1.06 5.33
C ALA A 147 19.80 -0.06 4.37
N GLU A 148 19.94 -0.27 3.06
CA GLU A 148 19.30 0.56 2.02
C GLU A 148 17.77 0.40 2.05
N MET A 149 17.23 -0.83 2.14
CA MET A 149 15.79 -1.06 2.29
C MET A 149 15.22 -0.37 3.53
N ALA A 150 15.93 -0.43 4.65
CA ALA A 150 15.54 0.25 5.89
C ALA A 150 15.55 1.78 5.73
N GLN A 151 16.51 2.34 4.99
CA GLN A 151 16.59 3.77 4.71
C GLN A 151 15.43 4.22 3.81
N ILE A 152 15.12 3.47 2.74
CA ILE A 152 13.97 3.75 1.86
C ILE A 152 12.66 3.71 2.66
N THR A 153 12.50 2.73 3.55
CA THR A 153 11.33 2.65 4.44
C THR A 153 11.22 3.88 5.34
N LYS A 154 12.35 4.33 5.91
CA LYS A 154 12.40 5.54 6.73
C LYS A 154 11.95 6.76 5.94
N GLU A 155 12.51 6.98 4.76
CA GLU A 155 12.18 8.11 3.88
C GLU A 155 10.70 8.12 3.48
N ALA A 156 10.13 6.95 3.20
CA ALA A 156 8.72 6.81 2.89
C ALA A 156 7.83 7.24 4.07
N ILE A 157 8.15 6.80 5.29
CA ILE A 157 7.38 7.15 6.49
C ILE A 157 7.53 8.64 6.81
N GLU A 158 8.74 9.19 6.71
CA GLU A 158 8.98 10.63 6.89
C GLU A 158 8.23 11.49 5.85
N ALA A 159 8.01 10.96 4.65
CA ALA A 159 7.21 11.60 3.60
C ALA A 159 5.70 11.46 3.79
N GLY A 160 5.22 10.59 4.69
CA GLY A 160 3.81 10.44 4.99
C GLY A 160 3.22 9.05 4.75
N ALA A 161 4.04 8.04 4.45
CA ALA A 161 3.56 6.66 4.43
C ALA A 161 3.02 6.27 5.80
N LEU A 162 1.88 5.56 5.83
CA LEU A 162 1.26 5.06 7.06
C LEU A 162 2.05 3.91 7.69
N GLY A 163 2.93 3.29 6.93
CA GLY A 163 3.74 2.17 7.39
C GLY A 163 4.36 1.38 6.25
N PHE A 164 4.77 0.17 6.57
CA PHE A 164 5.38 -0.80 5.67
C PHE A 164 4.54 -2.07 5.66
N SER A 165 4.37 -2.66 4.50
CA SER A 165 3.63 -3.91 4.32
C SER A 165 4.50 -5.01 3.71
N THR A 166 4.22 -6.27 4.08
CA THR A 166 4.91 -7.44 3.53
C THR A 166 4.00 -8.66 3.48
N SER A 167 4.27 -9.55 2.52
CA SER A 167 3.65 -10.86 2.45
C SER A 167 4.62 -11.95 2.86
N ARG A 168 4.16 -12.84 3.77
CA ARG A 168 4.88 -14.05 4.20
C ARG A 168 4.12 -15.32 3.80
N THR A 169 2.98 -15.17 3.13
CA THR A 169 2.19 -16.32 2.68
C THR A 169 2.71 -16.88 1.36
N TYR A 170 2.72 -18.21 1.24
CA TYR A 170 3.01 -18.92 0.01
C TYR A 170 1.88 -18.89 -1.02
N LEU A 171 0.75 -18.28 -0.68
CA LEU A 171 -0.39 -18.08 -1.59
C LEU A 171 -0.16 -16.91 -2.54
N HIS A 172 0.58 -15.88 -2.12
CA HIS A 172 0.86 -14.73 -2.95
C HIS A 172 1.98 -15.04 -3.95
N ARG A 173 1.63 -15.00 -5.22
CA ARG A 173 2.53 -15.30 -6.33
C ARG A 173 2.33 -14.28 -7.43
N ASP A 174 3.40 -14.03 -8.17
CA ASP A 174 3.29 -13.26 -9.39
C ASP A 174 2.54 -14.07 -10.49
N LYS A 175 2.31 -13.43 -11.62
CA LYS A 175 1.59 -14.07 -12.74
C LYS A 175 2.29 -15.30 -13.35
N PHE A 176 3.54 -15.55 -13.00
CA PHE A 176 4.31 -16.72 -13.44
C PHE A 176 4.35 -17.82 -12.38
N GLY A 177 3.81 -17.57 -11.20
CA GLY A 177 3.75 -18.52 -10.09
C GLY A 177 4.95 -18.46 -9.15
N GLU A 178 5.85 -17.48 -9.32
CA GLU A 178 6.95 -17.22 -8.39
C GLU A 178 6.45 -16.49 -7.13
N TYR A 179 7.08 -16.73 -6.00
CA TYR A 179 6.73 -16.04 -4.76
C TYR A 179 7.01 -14.54 -4.86
N VAL A 180 6.14 -13.74 -4.27
CA VAL A 180 6.38 -12.29 -4.21
C VAL A 180 7.64 -11.97 -3.41
N PRO A 181 8.36 -10.90 -3.75
CA PRO A 181 9.53 -10.48 -2.99
C PRO A 181 9.16 -10.22 -1.52
N GLY A 182 9.94 -10.78 -0.60
CA GLY A 182 9.67 -10.66 0.83
C GLY A 182 9.12 -11.93 1.47
N THR A 183 8.46 -12.83 0.71
CA THR A 183 7.90 -14.08 1.26
C THR A 183 8.95 -14.88 2.04
N GLU A 184 10.15 -15.01 1.51
CA GLU A 184 11.27 -15.75 2.13
C GLU A 184 12.35 -14.82 2.72
N ALA A 185 12.04 -13.52 2.90
CA ALA A 185 12.97 -12.56 3.51
C ALA A 185 13.42 -13.02 4.91
N THR A 186 14.70 -12.82 5.22
CA THR A 186 15.27 -13.27 6.48
C THR A 186 14.72 -12.50 7.68
N ALA A 187 14.74 -13.14 8.84
CA ALA A 187 14.40 -12.46 10.10
C ALA A 187 15.31 -11.25 10.39
N LYS A 188 16.54 -11.23 9.86
CA LYS A 188 17.47 -10.12 9.98
C LYS A 188 16.98 -8.91 9.21
N GLU A 189 16.55 -9.10 7.97
CA GLU A 189 15.97 -8.07 7.10
C GLU A 189 14.70 -7.48 7.73
N MET A 190 13.74 -8.33 8.08
CA MET A 190 12.49 -7.91 8.71
C MET A 190 12.71 -7.15 10.02
N ARG A 191 13.63 -7.62 10.86
CA ARG A 191 13.96 -6.96 12.13
C ARG A 191 14.61 -5.60 11.92
N LYS A 192 15.46 -5.44 10.91
CA LYS A 192 16.09 -4.15 10.63
C LYS A 192 15.06 -3.12 10.18
N ILE A 193 14.13 -3.50 9.28
CA ILE A 193 13.04 -2.64 8.83
C ILE A 193 12.11 -2.28 10.01
N ALA A 194 11.65 -3.28 10.78
CA ALA A 194 10.78 -3.08 11.93
C ALA A 194 11.40 -2.16 12.99
N ASN A 195 12.70 -2.32 13.29
CA ASN A 195 13.41 -1.44 14.23
C ASN A 195 13.48 0.00 13.71
N THR A 196 13.66 0.17 12.39
CA THR A 196 13.67 1.52 11.78
C THR A 196 12.32 2.22 11.97
N ILE A 197 11.21 1.51 11.79
CA ILE A 197 9.86 2.03 12.05
C ILE A 197 9.70 2.38 13.54
N ALA A 198 10.12 1.48 14.43
CA ALA A 198 10.04 1.70 15.87
C ALA A 198 10.86 2.92 16.32
N ASP A 199 12.07 3.10 15.78
CA ASP A 199 12.96 4.23 16.09
C ASP A 199 12.36 5.58 15.67
N LEU A 200 11.50 5.59 14.63
CA LEU A 200 10.76 6.79 14.21
C LEU A 200 9.60 7.12 15.17
N GLY A 201 9.13 6.17 15.96
CA GLY A 201 8.00 6.34 16.86
C GLY A 201 6.67 6.55 16.13
N GLN A 202 6.61 6.25 14.83
CA GLN A 202 5.43 6.34 13.97
C GLN A 202 5.50 5.31 12.86
N GLY A 203 4.35 5.00 12.26
CA GLY A 203 4.20 3.99 11.23
C GLY A 203 3.67 2.66 11.75
N THR A 204 3.16 1.86 10.84
CA THR A 204 2.57 0.53 11.10
C THR A 204 3.36 -0.53 10.35
N LEU A 205 3.44 -1.73 10.89
CA LEU A 205 3.93 -2.92 10.22
C LEU A 205 2.75 -3.84 9.93
N GLU A 206 2.43 -4.03 8.66
CA GLU A 206 1.41 -4.96 8.18
C GLU A 206 2.09 -6.21 7.63
N ILE A 207 1.61 -7.38 8.05
CA ILE A 207 2.15 -8.67 7.62
C ILE A 207 1.01 -9.61 7.27
N VAL A 208 0.99 -10.07 6.02
CA VAL A 208 0.17 -11.22 5.65
C VAL A 208 0.96 -12.48 5.99
N SER A 209 0.52 -13.22 7.02
CA SER A 209 1.18 -14.46 7.46
C SER A 209 0.68 -15.66 6.66
N ASP A 210 1.45 -16.75 6.68
CA ASP A 210 1.00 -18.01 6.13
C ASP A 210 0.08 -18.72 7.12
N TRP A 211 -1.22 -18.74 6.80
CA TRP A 211 -2.27 -19.35 7.60
C TRP A 211 -2.31 -20.89 7.44
N MET A 212 -1.60 -21.42 6.44
CA MET A 212 -1.64 -22.83 6.07
C MET A 212 -0.58 -23.66 6.78
N ASP A 213 0.50 -23.04 7.26
CA ASP A 213 1.58 -23.69 7.97
C ASP A 213 1.43 -23.41 9.47
N GLN A 214 0.98 -24.40 10.22
CA GLN A 214 0.77 -24.32 11.68
C GLN A 214 1.81 -25.12 12.47
N ASP A 215 2.92 -25.55 11.84
CA ASP A 215 3.99 -26.32 12.48
C ASP A 215 5.10 -25.42 13.08
#